data_e46725ac18e893e9b0ed3cab3ed3d135
#
_entry.id   e46725ac18e893e9b0ed3cab3ed3d135
#
_cell.length_a   1.000
_cell.length_b   1.000
_cell.length_c   1.000
_cell.angle_alpha   90.00
_cell.angle_beta   90.00
_cell.angle_gamma   90.00
#
_symmetry.space_group_name_H-M   'P 1'
#
loop_
_entity.id
_entity.type
_entity.pdbx_description
1 polymer ?
#
loop_
_entity_poly.entity_id
_entity_poly.type
_entity_poly.pdbx_seq_one_letter_code
_entity_poly.pdbx_strand_id
1 'polypeptide(L)'
;RVSPNVKVFRGEYKEAVARAFSMQTKFGKPYEIILSDNKGRLYEGSKSNFFAIIGNEVYSAPDSKILIGITRQRVLSSLEKVGCKLVTDMFTLAELSNMREEVALFISSTPFDILPIASVDDIEFSSTSNLKLQQIMRIYSDITNNYINDHRR
;
A
#
# COMPACT_ATOMS: atom_id res chain seq x y z
N ARG A 1 1.41 10.71 -13.91
CA ARG A 1 1.02 10.22 -12.58
C ARG A 1 2.21 10.23 -11.63
N VAL A 2 2.01 10.80 -10.47
CA VAL A 2 3.06 10.87 -9.46
C VAL A 2 3.10 9.56 -8.67
N SER A 3 4.29 8.98 -8.58
CA SER A 3 4.50 7.83 -7.73
C SER A 3 4.72 8.35 -6.31
N PRO A 4 3.86 7.99 -5.38
CA PRO A 4 3.93 8.58 -4.05
C PRO A 4 5.13 8.13 -3.26
N ASN A 5 5.70 9.06 -2.52
CA ASN A 5 6.60 8.78 -1.42
C ASN A 5 5.79 8.82 -0.12
N VAL A 6 6.15 7.98 0.80
CA VAL A 6 5.46 7.89 2.08
C VAL A 6 6.45 8.02 3.21
N LYS A 7 5.95 8.34 4.38
CA LYS A 7 6.74 8.45 5.59
C LYS A 7 6.16 7.54 6.66
N VAL A 8 7.02 6.87 7.42
CA VAL A 8 6.58 6.04 8.54
C VAL A 8 6.37 6.92 9.77
N PHE A 9 5.24 6.73 10.42
CA PHE A 9 4.95 7.31 11.72
C PHE A 9 4.92 6.21 12.77
N ARG A 10 5.71 6.39 13.83
CA ARG A 10 5.86 5.43 14.91
C ARG A 10 4.98 5.84 16.08
N GLY A 11 3.75 5.36 16.09
CA GLY A 11 2.79 5.66 17.13
C GLY A 11 1.36 5.61 16.59
N GLU A 12 0.42 5.75 17.50
CA GLU A 12 -1.01 5.62 17.18
C GLU A 12 -1.78 6.93 17.30
N TYR A 13 -1.10 8.03 17.57
CA TYR A 13 -1.76 9.31 17.82
C TYR A 13 -2.05 10.05 16.52
N LYS A 14 -3.31 10.18 16.19
CA LYS A 14 -3.74 10.82 14.94
C LYS A 14 -3.30 12.28 14.83
N GLU A 15 -3.19 12.98 15.94
CA GLU A 15 -2.73 14.38 15.95
C GLU A 15 -1.29 14.51 15.46
N ALA A 16 -0.47 13.51 15.76
CA ALA A 16 0.93 13.53 15.34
C ALA A 16 1.08 13.20 13.84
N VAL A 17 0.10 12.53 13.24
CA VAL A 17 0.11 12.23 11.80
C VAL A 17 0.09 13.53 10.99
N ALA A 18 -0.72 14.51 11.40
CA ALA A 18 -0.77 15.80 10.72
C ALA A 18 0.61 16.48 10.68
N ARG A 19 1.38 16.37 11.77
CA ARG A 19 2.74 16.91 11.81
C ARG A 19 3.68 16.13 10.93
N ALA A 20 3.50 14.82 10.85
CA ALA A 20 4.33 13.99 10.00
C ALA A 20 4.19 14.37 8.53
N PHE A 21 3.00 14.78 8.08
CA PHE A 21 2.79 15.25 6.73
C PHE A 21 3.60 16.50 6.38
N SER A 22 3.96 17.33 7.38
CA SER A 22 4.76 18.52 7.14
C SER A 22 6.26 18.24 7.12
N MET A 23 6.68 17.06 7.53
CA MET A 23 8.09 16.67 7.50
C MET A 23 8.49 16.23 6.10
N GLN A 24 9.67 16.66 5.66
CA GLN A 24 10.18 16.28 4.35
C GLN A 24 11.07 15.07 4.45
N THR A 25 10.96 14.19 3.46
CA THR A 25 11.93 13.13 3.23
C THR A 25 12.92 13.62 2.16
N LYS A 26 13.91 12.83 1.84
CA LYS A 26 14.82 13.06 0.72
C LYS A 26 14.07 13.31 -0.59
N PHE A 27 12.86 12.77 -0.73
CA PHE A 27 12.06 12.84 -1.95
C PHE A 27 10.94 13.88 -1.87
N GLY A 28 10.95 14.74 -0.86
CA GLY A 28 9.95 15.80 -0.70
C GLY A 28 8.94 15.50 0.40
N LYS A 29 7.84 16.24 0.40
CA LYS A 29 6.78 16.01 1.38
C LYS A 29 6.07 14.69 1.08
N PRO A 30 5.71 13.91 2.11
CA PRO A 30 5.05 12.63 1.88
C PRO A 30 3.63 12.82 1.36
N TYR A 31 3.24 11.93 0.45
CA TYR A 31 1.88 11.83 -0.05
C TYR A 31 0.97 11.14 0.97
N GLU A 32 1.52 10.18 1.70
CA GLU A 32 0.79 9.42 2.72
C GLU A 32 1.73 9.08 3.88
N ILE A 33 1.15 8.82 5.03
CA ILE A 33 1.87 8.40 6.23
C ILE A 33 1.51 6.95 6.50
N ILE A 34 2.52 6.09 6.62
CA ILE A 34 2.31 4.69 6.97
C ILE A 34 2.50 4.53 8.47
N LEU A 35 1.51 3.97 9.11
CA LEU A 35 1.52 3.75 10.56
C LEU A 35 2.26 2.46 10.90
N SER A 36 3.02 2.50 11.99
CA SER A 36 3.71 1.33 12.50
C SER A 36 3.26 1.00 13.91
N ASP A 37 3.29 -0.28 14.25
CA ASP A 37 2.95 -0.72 15.61
C ASP A 37 4.15 -0.52 16.56
N ASN A 38 4.00 -0.98 17.81
CA ASN A 38 5.04 -0.81 18.82
C ASN A 38 6.32 -1.60 18.55
N LYS A 39 6.28 -2.53 17.60
CA LYS A 39 7.46 -3.29 17.16
C LYS A 39 8.03 -2.73 15.85
N GLY A 40 7.51 -1.61 15.37
CA GLY A 40 7.97 -0.97 14.14
C GLY A 40 7.43 -1.62 12.87
N ARG A 41 6.46 -2.52 12.97
CA ARG A 41 5.89 -3.18 11.79
C ARG A 41 4.84 -2.28 11.14
N LEU A 42 4.91 -2.18 9.82
CA LEU A 42 4.02 -1.31 9.05
C LEU A 42 2.69 -2.01 8.80
N TYR A 43 1.56 -1.35 9.11
CA TYR A 43 0.28 -2.03 9.02
C TYR A 43 -0.77 -1.34 8.14
N GLU A 44 -0.81 -0.01 8.07
CA GLU A 44 -1.71 0.69 7.16
C GLU A 44 -1.27 2.14 6.99
N GLY A 45 -1.81 2.81 5.97
CA GLY A 45 -1.66 4.25 5.84
C GLY A 45 -2.65 4.98 6.74
N SER A 46 -2.43 6.29 6.92
CA SER A 46 -3.35 7.12 7.71
C SER A 46 -4.76 7.13 7.11
N LYS A 47 -4.86 7.01 5.79
CA LYS A 47 -6.13 6.99 5.05
C LYS A 47 -6.15 5.93 3.96
N SER A 48 -5.35 4.87 4.10
CA SER A 48 -5.20 3.85 3.07
C SER A 48 -4.80 2.52 3.69
N ASN A 49 -4.96 1.46 2.91
CA ASN A 49 -4.43 0.14 3.26
C ASN A 49 -3.05 -0.02 2.63
N PHE A 50 -2.17 -0.75 3.30
CA PHE A 50 -0.79 -0.95 2.89
C PHE A 50 -0.54 -2.42 2.55
N PHE A 51 0.18 -2.66 1.44
CA PHE A 51 0.48 -4.00 0.95
C PHE A 51 1.92 -4.10 0.49
N ALA A 52 2.50 -5.30 0.65
CA ALA A 52 3.83 -5.61 0.14
C ALA A 52 3.75 -6.86 -0.74
N ILE A 53 4.37 -6.83 -1.91
CA ILE A 53 4.40 -7.95 -2.84
C ILE A 53 5.80 -8.54 -2.86
N ILE A 54 5.90 -9.83 -2.57
CA ILE A 54 7.16 -10.57 -2.69
C ILE A 54 6.86 -11.80 -3.54
N GLY A 55 7.40 -11.82 -4.77
CA GLY A 55 7.10 -12.90 -5.70
C GLY A 55 5.61 -12.98 -6.01
N ASN A 56 4.99 -14.07 -5.65
CA ASN A 56 3.57 -14.32 -5.88
C ASN A 56 2.73 -14.16 -4.61
N GLU A 57 3.33 -13.66 -3.55
CA GLU A 57 2.66 -13.45 -2.26
C GLU A 57 2.47 -11.97 -2.01
N VAL A 58 1.30 -11.62 -1.52
CA VAL A 58 0.96 -10.24 -1.15
C VAL A 58 0.65 -10.22 0.33
N TYR A 59 1.37 -9.38 1.04
CA TYR A 59 1.33 -9.29 2.50
C TYR A 59 0.50 -8.11 2.93
N SER A 60 -0.36 -8.33 3.91
CA SER A 60 -1.22 -7.30 4.49
C SER A 60 -1.39 -7.58 5.98
N ALA A 61 -1.59 -6.52 6.75
CA ALA A 61 -1.81 -6.65 8.18
C ALA A 61 -3.10 -7.42 8.49
N PRO A 62 -3.21 -8.03 9.68
CA PRO A 62 -4.46 -8.69 10.09
C PRO A 62 -5.64 -7.71 10.08
N ASP A 63 -6.80 -8.23 9.76
CA ASP A 63 -8.04 -7.43 9.71
C ASP A 63 -8.32 -6.71 11.03
N SER A 64 -7.90 -7.27 12.14
CA SER A 64 -8.07 -6.65 13.46
C SER A 64 -7.28 -5.35 13.64
N LYS A 65 -6.30 -5.09 12.77
CA LYS A 65 -5.46 -3.89 12.86
C LYS A 65 -5.79 -2.81 11.84
N ILE A 66 -6.68 -3.08 10.89
CA ILE A 66 -6.90 -2.20 9.74
C ILE A 66 -8.38 -1.95 9.51
N LEU A 67 -8.68 -0.85 8.79
CA LEU A 67 -10.02 -0.59 8.31
C LEU A 67 -10.30 -1.46 7.09
N ILE A 68 -11.46 -2.11 7.10
CA ILE A 68 -11.89 -2.95 5.98
C ILE A 68 -12.91 -2.15 5.18
N GLY A 69 -12.59 -1.84 3.93
CA GLY A 69 -13.46 -1.10 3.05
C GLY A 69 -13.71 -1.78 1.72
N ILE A 70 -14.55 -1.17 0.91
CA ILE A 70 -14.90 -1.70 -0.42
C ILE A 70 -13.66 -1.78 -1.31
N THR A 71 -12.81 -0.76 -1.27
CA THR A 71 -11.59 -0.74 -2.09
C THR A 71 -10.68 -1.91 -1.74
N ARG A 72 -10.52 -2.19 -0.43
CA ARG A 72 -9.71 -3.33 0.00
C ARG A 72 -10.29 -4.63 -0.54
N GLN A 73 -11.61 -4.81 -0.50
CA GLN A 73 -12.25 -6.01 -1.02
C GLN A 73 -12.00 -6.18 -2.51
N ARG A 74 -12.01 -5.09 -3.27
CA ARG A 74 -11.69 -5.13 -4.70
C ARG A 74 -10.22 -5.48 -4.95
N VAL A 75 -9.33 -4.98 -4.10
CA VAL A 75 -7.92 -5.35 -4.16
C VAL A 75 -7.77 -6.87 -3.95
N LEU A 76 -8.40 -7.40 -2.90
CA LEU A 76 -8.32 -8.84 -2.61
C LEU A 76 -8.88 -9.69 -3.75
N SER A 77 -9.98 -9.26 -4.38
CA SER A 77 -10.52 -9.92 -5.56
C SER A 77 -9.54 -9.90 -6.73
N SER A 78 -8.83 -8.78 -6.90
CA SER A 78 -7.81 -8.63 -7.94
C SER A 78 -6.64 -9.60 -7.71
N LEU A 79 -6.20 -9.73 -6.46
CA LEU A 79 -5.12 -10.66 -6.11
C LEU A 79 -5.50 -12.09 -6.46
N GLU A 80 -6.72 -12.48 -6.13
CA GLU A 80 -7.21 -13.81 -6.43
C GLU A 80 -7.22 -14.08 -7.93
N LYS A 81 -7.68 -13.13 -8.73
CA LYS A 81 -7.74 -13.27 -10.18
C LYS A 81 -6.35 -13.35 -10.83
N VAL A 82 -5.38 -12.65 -10.26
CA VAL A 82 -3.99 -12.71 -10.75
C VAL A 82 -3.29 -13.98 -10.29
N GLY A 83 -3.85 -14.67 -9.29
CA GLY A 83 -3.24 -15.89 -8.75
C GLY A 83 -2.24 -15.61 -7.64
N CYS A 84 -2.34 -14.47 -6.98
CA CYS A 84 -1.50 -14.17 -5.84
C CYS A 84 -2.08 -14.75 -4.57
N LYS A 85 -1.20 -15.17 -3.67
CA LYS A 85 -1.59 -15.63 -2.35
C LYS A 85 -1.55 -14.45 -1.38
N LEU A 86 -2.64 -14.23 -0.67
CA LEU A 86 -2.67 -13.24 0.41
C LEU A 86 -2.08 -13.85 1.67
N VAL A 87 -1.09 -13.19 2.23
CA VAL A 87 -0.43 -13.61 3.47
C VAL A 87 -0.68 -12.54 4.52
N THR A 88 -1.20 -12.94 5.67
CA THR A 88 -1.42 -12.04 6.79
C THR A 88 -0.15 -11.93 7.60
N ASP A 89 0.64 -10.90 7.34
CA ASP A 89 1.89 -10.64 8.05
C ASP A 89 2.30 -9.19 7.80
N MET A 90 3.26 -8.71 8.59
CA MET A 90 3.74 -7.34 8.53
C MET A 90 5.25 -7.33 8.61
N PHE A 91 5.84 -6.27 8.04
CA PHE A 91 7.29 -6.08 8.03
C PHE A 91 7.67 -4.75 8.68
N THR A 92 8.86 -4.71 9.24
CA THR A 92 9.48 -3.44 9.63
C THR A 92 10.06 -2.79 8.38
N LEU A 93 10.31 -1.49 8.46
CA LEU A 93 10.96 -0.78 7.35
C LEU A 93 12.35 -1.36 7.08
N ALA A 94 13.08 -1.75 8.12
CA ALA A 94 14.41 -2.35 7.95
C ALA A 94 14.34 -3.64 7.14
N GLU A 95 13.36 -4.50 7.42
CA GLU A 95 13.16 -5.73 6.67
C GLU A 95 12.84 -5.45 5.20
N LEU A 96 11.94 -4.50 4.95
CA LEU A 96 11.59 -4.11 3.58
C LEU A 96 12.77 -3.48 2.86
N SER A 97 13.56 -2.68 3.54
CA SER A 97 14.76 -2.07 2.98
C SER A 97 15.77 -3.12 2.51
N ASN A 98 15.91 -4.20 3.27
CA ASN A 98 16.81 -5.30 2.89
C ASN A 98 16.33 -6.04 1.64
N MET A 99 15.05 -5.95 1.32
CA MET A 99 14.44 -6.58 0.15
C MET A 99 14.03 -5.57 -0.92
N ARG A 100 14.52 -4.34 -0.86
CA ARG A 100 13.97 -3.24 -1.67
C ARG A 100 14.02 -3.47 -3.18
N GLU A 101 14.90 -4.34 -3.65
CA GLU A 101 14.98 -4.66 -5.07
C GLU A 101 14.01 -5.76 -5.49
N GLU A 102 13.48 -6.51 -4.53
CA GLU A 102 12.59 -7.64 -4.78
C GLU A 102 11.14 -7.32 -4.43
N VAL A 103 10.92 -6.44 -3.45
CA VAL A 103 9.60 -6.14 -2.94
C VAL A 103 8.97 -4.97 -3.69
N ALA A 104 7.68 -5.07 -3.95
CA ALA A 104 6.89 -3.94 -4.42
C ALA A 104 5.90 -3.56 -3.34
N LEU A 105 5.76 -2.26 -3.10
CA LEU A 105 4.86 -1.73 -2.09
C LEU A 105 3.76 -0.93 -2.75
N PHE A 106 2.54 -1.04 -2.25
CA PHE A 106 1.47 -0.19 -2.71
C PHE A 106 0.48 0.12 -1.60
N ILE A 107 -0.26 1.21 -1.79
CA ILE A 107 -1.37 1.58 -0.93
C ILE A 107 -2.65 1.60 -1.75
N SER A 108 -3.78 1.38 -1.08
CA SER A 108 -5.08 1.45 -1.73
C SER A 108 -6.06 2.25 -0.89
N SER A 109 -6.91 3.01 -1.56
CA SER A 109 -7.91 3.87 -0.93
C SER A 109 -8.97 4.23 -1.95
N THR A 110 -10.18 4.54 -1.50
CA THR A 110 -11.26 4.94 -2.41
C THR A 110 -10.87 6.12 -3.31
N PRO A 111 -10.24 7.20 -2.81
CA PRO A 111 -9.92 8.33 -3.68
C PRO A 111 -8.92 8.04 -4.79
N PHE A 112 -8.00 7.10 -4.62
CA PHE A 112 -6.94 6.89 -5.62
C PHE A 112 -6.78 5.44 -6.08
N ASP A 113 -7.64 4.53 -5.62
CA ASP A 113 -7.60 3.11 -5.95
C ASP A 113 -6.30 2.46 -5.50
N ILE A 114 -5.40 2.11 -6.41
CA ILE A 114 -4.10 1.53 -6.10
C ILE A 114 -3.00 2.47 -6.53
N LEU A 115 -2.08 2.78 -5.62
CA LEU A 115 -0.89 3.57 -5.94
C LEU A 115 0.38 2.81 -5.53
N PRO A 116 1.30 2.57 -6.48
CA PRO A 116 2.61 2.03 -6.13
C PRO A 116 3.40 3.04 -5.28
N ILE A 117 4.12 2.55 -4.30
CA ILE A 117 4.96 3.39 -3.45
C ILE A 117 6.36 3.47 -4.04
N ALA A 118 6.81 4.67 -4.38
CA ALA A 118 8.14 4.87 -4.95
C ALA A 118 9.21 4.92 -3.87
N SER A 119 8.88 5.44 -2.69
CA SER A 119 9.85 5.56 -1.60
C SER A 119 9.14 5.55 -0.26
N VAL A 120 9.86 5.07 0.76
CA VAL A 120 9.42 5.11 2.16
C VAL A 120 10.53 5.78 2.94
N ASP A 121 10.22 6.90 3.60
CA ASP A 121 11.22 7.77 4.21
C ASP A 121 12.27 8.15 3.15
N ASP A 122 13.52 7.77 3.32
CA ASP A 122 14.58 8.06 2.36
C ASP A 122 14.99 6.84 1.52
N ILE A 123 14.20 5.79 1.55
CA ILE A 123 14.50 4.52 0.88
C ILE A 123 13.66 4.38 -0.38
N GLU A 124 14.31 4.18 -1.52
CA GLU A 124 13.63 3.93 -2.80
C GLU A 124 13.24 2.47 -2.96
N PHE A 125 12.10 2.27 -3.61
CA PHE A 125 11.59 0.94 -3.95
C PHE A 125 11.24 0.91 -5.44
N SER A 126 11.34 -0.26 -6.05
CA SER A 126 11.07 -0.46 -7.49
C SER A 126 9.62 -0.87 -7.74
N SER A 127 8.69 -0.33 -6.95
CA SER A 127 7.28 -0.73 -7.01
C SER A 127 6.65 -0.49 -8.37
N THR A 128 6.92 0.66 -8.98
CA THR A 128 6.29 1.05 -10.25
C THR A 128 6.66 0.15 -11.42
N SER A 129 7.83 -0.46 -11.38
CA SER A 129 8.31 -1.36 -12.44
C SER A 129 8.01 -2.84 -12.17
N ASN A 130 7.37 -3.14 -11.04
CA ASN A 130 7.06 -4.52 -10.68
C ASN A 130 5.93 -5.06 -11.57
N LEU A 131 6.20 -6.14 -12.27
CA LEU A 131 5.23 -6.71 -13.23
C LEU A 131 3.99 -7.27 -12.54
N LYS A 132 4.15 -7.88 -11.37
CA LYS A 132 3.02 -8.42 -10.62
C LYS A 132 2.09 -7.29 -10.17
N LEU A 133 2.63 -6.20 -9.68
CA LEU A 133 1.82 -5.04 -9.30
C LEU A 133 1.10 -4.45 -10.50
N GLN A 134 1.76 -4.37 -11.66
CA GLN A 134 1.12 -3.88 -12.88
C GLN A 134 -0.05 -4.77 -13.29
N GLN A 135 0.08 -6.08 -13.16
CA GLN A 135 -1.03 -7.02 -13.41
C GLN A 135 -2.19 -6.80 -12.45
N ILE A 136 -1.89 -6.63 -11.16
CA ILE A 136 -2.90 -6.40 -10.14
C ILE A 136 -3.66 -5.11 -10.45
N MET A 137 -2.95 -4.04 -10.79
CA MET A 137 -3.57 -2.75 -11.12
C MET A 137 -4.48 -2.86 -12.34
N ARG A 138 -4.07 -3.61 -13.35
CA ARG A 138 -4.88 -3.80 -14.56
C ARG A 138 -6.17 -4.55 -14.23
N ILE A 139 -6.07 -5.65 -13.49
CA ILE A 139 -7.25 -6.44 -13.11
C ILE A 139 -8.18 -5.61 -12.20
N TYR A 140 -7.60 -4.85 -11.28
CA TYR A 140 -8.38 -3.95 -10.43
C TYR A 140 -9.18 -2.95 -11.27
N SER A 141 -8.53 -2.37 -12.27
CA SER A 141 -9.18 -1.42 -13.19
C SER A 141 -10.33 -2.09 -13.95
N ASP A 142 -10.12 -3.33 -14.43
CA ASP A 142 -11.16 -4.07 -15.14
C ASP A 142 -12.35 -4.38 -14.24
N ILE A 143 -12.11 -4.81 -13.01
CA ILE A 143 -13.17 -5.08 -12.03
C ILE A 143 -13.97 -3.81 -11.75
N THR A 144 -13.30 -2.69 -11.56
CA THR A 144 -13.96 -1.42 -11.27
C THR A 144 -14.79 -0.95 -12.46
N ASN A 145 -14.25 -1.06 -13.67
CA ASN A 145 -14.97 -0.67 -14.88
C ASN A 145 -16.20 -1.54 -15.11
N ASN A 146 -16.09 -2.84 -14.90
CA ASN A 146 -17.21 -3.76 -15.04
C ASN A 146 -18.31 -3.44 -14.02
N TYR A 147 -17.93 -3.14 -12.78
CA TYR A 147 -18.89 -2.76 -11.75
C TYR A 147 -19.64 -1.47 -12.15
N ILE A 148 -18.92 -0.46 -12.61
CA ILE A 148 -19.51 0.81 -13.05
C ILE A 148 -20.49 0.56 -14.20
N ASN A 149 -20.10 -0.23 -15.19
CA ASN A 149 -20.96 -0.52 -16.34
C ASN A 149 -22.24 -1.25 -15.94
N ASP A 150 -22.13 -2.23 -15.01
CA ASP A 150 -23.28 -2.99 -14.54
C ASP A 150 -24.26 -2.15 -13.74
N HIS A 151 -23.80 -1.10 -13.07
CA HIS A 151 -24.61 -0.27 -12.17
C HIS A 151 -24.97 1.09 -12.75
N ARG A 152 -24.74 1.28 -14.03
CA ARG A 152 -24.93 2.57 -14.68
C ARG A 152 -26.36 2.84 -15.14
N ARG A 153 -27.21 1.86 -15.06
CA ARG A 153 -28.57 1.94 -15.57
C ARG A 153 -29.55 2.51 -14.58
#